data_15b56a345171a6d59085cadf22477de7
#
_entry.id   15b56a345171a6d59085cadf22477de7
#
_cell.length_a   1.000
_cell.length_b   1.000
_cell.length_c   1.000
_cell.angle_alpha   90.00
_cell.angle_beta   90.00
_cell.angle_gamma   90.00
#
_symmetry.space_group_name_H-M   'P 1'
#
loop_
_entity.id
_entity.type
_entity.pdbx_description
1 polymer ?
#
loop_
_entity_poly.entity_id
_entity_poly.type
_entity_poly.pdbx_seq_one_letter_code
_entity_poly.pdbx_strand_id
1 'polypeptide(L)' 'MKNVKVEWCENFIRARFTKHHPFPGGGIEVGCFWNMAERAGLWERGTYGSPMSEALSKLCKIEDVRDENGNTCYTVFKLA' A
#
# COMPACT_ATOMS: atom_id res chain seq x y z
N MET A 1 14.26 -12.19 -7.71
CA MET A 1 13.07 -12.17 -6.88
C MET A 1 12.25 -13.44 -7.09
N LYS A 2 11.61 -13.94 -6.07
CA LYS A 2 10.76 -15.12 -6.20
C LYS A 2 9.54 -14.81 -7.08
N ASN A 3 8.94 -15.86 -7.64
CA ASN A 3 7.68 -15.72 -8.38
C ASN A 3 6.56 -15.38 -7.41
N VAL A 4 6.29 -14.10 -7.27
CA VAL A 4 5.24 -13.61 -6.39
C VAL A 4 3.92 -13.62 -7.17
N LYS A 5 2.87 -14.15 -6.56
CA LYS A 5 1.54 -14.18 -7.18
C LYS A 5 0.70 -13.00 -6.70
N VAL A 6 -0.15 -12.49 -7.59
CA VAL A 6 -1.05 -11.39 -7.25
C VAL A 6 -1.93 -11.75 -6.06
N GLU A 7 -2.40 -12.99 -5.99
CA GLU A 7 -3.23 -13.49 -4.88
C GLU A 7 -2.53 -13.33 -3.53
N TRP A 8 -1.22 -13.60 -3.47
CA TRP A 8 -0.45 -13.42 -2.22
C TRP A 8 -0.43 -11.96 -1.81
N CYS A 9 -0.29 -11.07 -2.79
CA CYS A 9 -0.28 -9.63 -2.55
C CYS A 9 -1.64 -9.14 -2.07
N GLU A 10 -2.72 -9.64 -2.66
CA GLU A 10 -4.08 -9.31 -2.23
C GLU A 10 -4.33 -9.72 -0.78
N ASN A 11 -3.90 -10.92 -0.41
CA ASN A 11 -4.04 -11.40 0.96
C ASN A 11 -3.21 -10.56 1.94
N PHE A 12 -2.01 -10.18 1.54
CA PHE A 12 -1.15 -9.30 2.33
C PHE A 12 -1.82 -7.94 2.56
N ILE A 13 -2.36 -7.35 1.51
CA ILE A 13 -3.05 -6.05 1.59
C ILE A 13 -4.21 -6.13 2.58
N ARG A 14 -5.08 -7.12 2.44
CA ARG A 14 -6.21 -7.28 3.35
C ARG A 14 -5.76 -7.43 4.80
N ALA A 15 -4.71 -8.23 5.04
CA ALA A 15 -4.19 -8.46 6.37
C ALA A 15 -3.60 -7.18 6.97
N ARG A 16 -2.89 -6.38 6.18
CA ARG A 16 -2.29 -5.14 6.69
C ARG A 16 -3.35 -4.12 7.07
N PHE A 17 -4.39 -3.96 6.26
CA PHE A 17 -5.45 -3.01 6.56
C PHE A 17 -6.33 -3.44 7.72
N THR A 18 -6.32 -4.73 8.06
CA THR A 18 -7.06 -5.24 9.22
C THR A 18 -6.27 -5.09 10.52
N LYS A 19 -4.96 -5.33 10.46
CA LYS A 19 -4.11 -5.45 11.67
C LYS A 19 -3.29 -4.22 11.97
N HIS A 20 -2.95 -3.44 10.96
CA HIS A 20 -2.09 -2.27 11.11
C HIS A 20 -2.94 -1.06 11.51
N HIS A 21 -2.41 -0.22 12.40
CA HIS A 21 -3.09 1.03 12.74
C HIS A 21 -3.00 2.00 11.57
N PRO A 22 -4.12 2.35 10.95
CA PRO A 22 -4.08 3.29 9.84
C PRO A 22 -3.77 4.70 10.34
N PHE A 23 -3.26 5.53 9.44
CA PHE A 23 -3.16 6.96 9.69
C PHE A 23 -4.55 7.58 9.85
N PRO A 24 -4.65 8.78 10.44
CA PRO A 24 -5.93 9.48 10.50
C PRO A 24 -6.58 9.51 9.12
N GLY A 25 -7.86 9.13 9.06
CA GLY A 25 -8.58 8.99 7.81
C GLY A 25 -8.61 7.57 7.26
N GLY A 26 -7.93 6.61 7.91
CA GLY A 26 -8.09 5.19 7.61
C GLY A 26 -7.16 4.63 6.54
N GLY A 27 -6.07 5.33 6.20
CA GLY A 27 -5.13 4.86 5.19
C GLY A 27 -3.80 4.40 5.77
N ILE A 28 -2.96 3.81 4.92
CA ILE A 28 -1.56 3.52 5.23
C ILE A 28 -0.71 4.36 4.29
N GLU A 29 0.25 5.10 4.84
CA GLU A 29 1.13 5.95 4.04
C GLU A 29 1.87 5.11 2.99
N VAL A 30 1.97 5.65 1.76
CA VAL A 30 2.46 4.91 0.59
C VAL A 30 3.86 4.34 0.82
N GLY A 31 4.79 5.17 1.32
CA GLY A 31 6.16 4.72 1.60
C GLY A 31 6.21 3.65 2.67
N CYS A 32 5.42 3.79 3.71
CA CYS A 32 5.31 2.77 4.76
C CYS A 32 4.80 1.45 4.22
N PHE A 33 3.79 1.51 3.36
CA PHE A 33 3.24 0.30 2.75
C PHE A 33 4.28 -0.43 1.91
N TRP A 34 5.01 0.30 1.06
CA TRP A 34 6.04 -0.32 0.22
C TRP A 34 7.17 -0.93 1.04
N ASN A 35 7.54 -0.29 2.16
CA ASN A 35 8.54 -0.86 3.08
C ASN A 35 8.03 -2.16 3.70
N MET A 36 6.76 -2.23 4.06
CA MET A 36 6.17 -3.46 4.59
C MET A 36 6.17 -4.57 3.53
N ALA A 37 5.82 -4.24 2.30
CA ALA A 37 5.81 -5.21 1.20
C ALA A 37 7.22 -5.74 0.91
N GLU A 38 8.21 -4.87 0.94
CA GLU A 38 9.61 -5.26 0.75
C GLU A 38 10.07 -6.22 1.84
N ARG A 39 9.76 -5.90 3.10
CA ARG A 39 10.11 -6.76 4.24
C ARG A 39 9.43 -8.12 4.19
N ALA A 40 8.23 -8.17 3.64
CA ALA A 40 7.49 -9.41 3.50
C ALA A 40 7.97 -10.25 2.31
N GLY A 41 8.89 -9.74 1.49
CA GLY A 41 9.39 -10.45 0.32
C GLY A 41 8.42 -10.45 -0.85
N LEU A 42 7.43 -9.57 -0.84
CA LEU A 42 6.41 -9.50 -1.89
C LEU A 42 6.68 -8.39 -2.90
N TRP A 43 7.69 -7.60 -2.67
CA TRP A 43 8.10 -6.53 -3.58
C TRP A 43 9.58 -6.27 -3.43
N GLU A 44 10.22 -5.91 -4.53
CA GLU A 44 11.65 -5.57 -4.56
C GLU A 44 11.80 -4.13 -5.02
N ARG A 45 12.58 -3.36 -4.27
CA ARG A 45 12.80 -1.94 -4.54
C ARG A 45 13.33 -1.73 -5.96
N GLY A 46 12.72 -0.76 -6.66
CA GLY A 46 13.07 -0.47 -8.05
C GLY A 46 12.28 -1.28 -9.08
N THR A 47 11.37 -2.14 -8.63
CA THR A 47 10.53 -2.94 -9.53
C THR A 47 9.26 -2.17 -9.90
N TYR A 48 8.93 -2.17 -11.19
CA TYR A 48 7.72 -1.54 -11.72
C TYR A 48 6.82 -2.61 -12.33
N GLY A 49 5.49 -2.36 -12.32
CA GLY A 49 4.54 -3.30 -12.88
C GLY A 49 4.49 -4.64 -12.15
N SER A 50 4.78 -4.62 -10.87
CA SER A 50 4.87 -5.83 -10.05
C SER A 50 3.50 -6.40 -9.72
N PRO A 51 3.44 -7.67 -9.26
CA PRO A 51 2.19 -8.24 -8.73
C PRO A 51 1.58 -7.42 -7.61
N MET A 52 2.41 -6.79 -6.76
CA MET A 52 1.93 -5.92 -5.69
C MET A 52 1.23 -4.69 -6.26
N SER A 53 1.78 -4.07 -7.32
CA SER A 53 1.14 -2.93 -7.97
C SER A 53 -0.21 -3.30 -8.55
N GLU A 54 -0.31 -4.47 -9.18
CA GLU A 54 -1.57 -4.96 -9.72
C GLU A 54 -2.61 -5.18 -8.63
N ALA A 55 -2.20 -5.80 -7.52
CA ALA A 55 -3.10 -6.04 -6.38
C ALA A 55 -3.58 -4.73 -5.76
N LEU A 56 -2.69 -3.76 -5.62
CA LEU A 56 -3.06 -2.43 -5.10
C LEU A 56 -4.06 -1.74 -6.01
N SER A 57 -3.90 -1.85 -7.32
CA SER A 57 -4.83 -1.25 -8.28
C SER A 57 -6.24 -1.85 -8.16
N LYS A 58 -6.32 -3.11 -7.82
CA LYS A 58 -7.61 -3.80 -7.66
C LYS A 58 -8.28 -3.50 -6.33
N LEU A 59 -7.52 -3.41 -5.25
CA LEU A 59 -8.07 -3.39 -3.88
C LEU A 59 -8.03 -2.03 -3.22
N CYS A 60 -7.14 -1.16 -3.68
CA CYS A 60 -6.88 0.10 -2.99
C CYS A 60 -7.06 1.30 -3.91
N LYS A 61 -7.28 2.45 -3.29
CA LYS A 61 -7.21 3.74 -3.96
C LYS A 61 -6.14 4.58 -3.26
N ILE A 62 -5.66 5.58 -3.95
CA ILE A 62 -4.68 6.52 -3.42
C ILE A 62 -5.41 7.80 -3.05
N GLU A 63 -5.11 8.34 -1.88
CA GLU A 63 -5.73 9.56 -1.39
C GLU A 63 -4.67 10.46 -0.76
N ASP A 64 -4.71 11.75 -1.10
CA ASP A 64 -3.84 12.74 -0.48
C ASP A 64 -4.47 13.21 0.83
N VAL A 65 -3.68 13.23 1.89
CA VAL A 65 -4.08 13.81 3.16
C VAL A 65 -3.54 15.22 3.20
N ARG A 66 -4.43 16.20 3.34
CA ARG A 66 -4.09 17.62 3.28
C ARG A 66 -4.20 18.25 4.66
N ASP A 67 -3.41 19.31 4.88
CA ASP A 67 -3.52 20.12 6.08
C ASP A 67 -4.66 21.14 5.92
N GLU A 68 -4.86 21.95 6.94
CA GLU A 68 -5.92 22.97 6.94
C GLU A 68 -5.70 24.09 5.91
N ASN A 69 -4.49 24.22 5.38
CA ASN A 69 -4.16 25.18 4.32
C ASN A 69 -4.32 24.57 2.93
N GLY A 70 -4.69 23.30 2.83
CA GLY A 70 -4.86 22.60 1.56
C GLY A 70 -3.57 22.03 0.98
N ASN A 71 -2.46 22.06 1.71
CA ASN A 71 -1.20 21.48 1.27
C ASN A 71 -1.18 20.00 1.56
N THR A 72 -0.67 19.19 0.61
CA THR A 72 -0.55 17.76 0.80
C THR A 72 0.51 17.44 1.85
N CYS A 73 0.11 16.77 2.93
CA CYS A 73 1.00 16.33 3.98
C CYS A 73 1.63 14.98 3.64
N TYR A 74 0.81 14.05 3.19
CA TYR A 74 1.26 12.72 2.78
C TYR A 74 0.16 12.05 1.95
N THR A 75 0.54 10.98 1.28
CA THR A 75 -0.35 10.20 0.42
C THR A 75 -0.52 8.82 1.03
N VAL A 76 -1.74 8.31 1.03
CA VAL A 76 -2.06 7.02 1.64
C VAL A 76 -2.74 6.10 0.64
N PHE A 77 -2.57 4.79 0.86
CA PHE A 77 -3.44 3.77 0.26
C PHE A 77 -4.62 3.53 1.19
N LYS A 78 -5.80 3.38 0.62
CA LYS A 78 -7.01 2.98 1.36
C LYS A 78 -7.68 1.83 0.62
N LEU A 79 -8.33 0.94 1.35
CA LEU A 79 -9.17 -0.07 0.71
C LEU A 79 -10.32 0.64 -0.01
N ALA A 80 -10.54 0.23 -1.23
CA ALA A 80 -11.62 0.78 -2.04
C ALA A 80 -12.98 0.28 -1.55
#